data_6d247f6796498d81e8fb40f6d61b040a
#
_entry.id   6d247f6796498d81e8fb40f6d61b040a
#
_cell.length_a   1.000
_cell.length_b   1.000
_cell.length_c   1.000
_cell.angle_alpha   90.00
_cell.angle_beta   90.00
_cell.angle_gamma   90.00
#
_symmetry.space_group_name_H-M   'P 1'
#
loop_
_entity.id
_entity.type
_entity.pdbx_description
1 polymer ?
#
loop_
_entity_poly.entity_id
_entity_poly.type
_entity_poly.pdbx_seq_one_letter_code
_entity_poly.pdbx_strand_id
1 'polypeptide(L)'
;SNLLTIVDGSRITADRTGNQIYGTVKLKDEFIKGKLTLIPSGQFDFAHTILKGYQESGNAGIIVNDQHVRTRNFRAAIAAVEDLSKKNYSFKRHGKIEYIAELDRSSNFKYTYVEDKSVKFNDTLHTGALHNLNAEVGVDIIFPEHYSIFIIYERNQAFETGHTDNLYVALGYLPHKDTEIAFTINGSENLMSEFEIKKDINGFDLIFNLNDDLTRFGDAREAYIELNKVF
;
A
#
# COMPACT_ATOMS: atom_id res chain seq x y z
N SER A 1 4.30 11.21 -16.34
CA SER A 1 3.03 10.53 -16.71
C SER A 1 2.34 11.34 -17.79
N ASN A 2 1.94 10.67 -18.85
CA ASN A 2 1.21 11.29 -19.95
C ASN A 2 -0.27 11.32 -19.59
N LEU A 3 -0.85 12.51 -19.47
CA LEU A 3 -2.28 12.70 -19.32
C LEU A 3 -2.94 12.73 -20.70
N LEU A 4 -3.96 11.93 -20.91
CA LEU A 4 -4.72 11.86 -22.15
C LEU A 4 -6.17 12.23 -21.86
N THR A 5 -6.67 13.30 -22.48
CA THR A 5 -8.10 13.68 -22.45
C THR A 5 -8.59 13.81 -23.90
N ILE A 6 -9.79 13.37 -24.17
CA ILE A 6 -10.44 13.53 -25.48
C ILE A 6 -11.55 14.58 -25.35
N VAL A 7 -11.40 15.70 -26.02
CA VAL A 7 -12.41 16.73 -26.13
C VAL A 7 -12.70 16.96 -27.61
N ASP A 8 -13.96 16.93 -28.03
CA ASP A 8 -14.40 17.12 -29.42
C ASP A 8 -13.64 16.28 -30.45
N GLY A 9 -13.25 15.03 -30.09
CA GLY A 9 -12.49 14.14 -30.95
C GLY A 9 -11.02 14.49 -31.09
N SER A 10 -10.53 15.54 -30.46
CA SER A 10 -9.11 15.89 -30.41
C SER A 10 -8.42 15.28 -29.21
N ARG A 11 -7.20 14.80 -29.41
CA ARG A 11 -6.35 14.24 -28.36
C ARG A 11 -5.59 15.35 -27.66
N ILE A 12 -5.85 15.57 -26.37
CA ILE A 12 -5.09 16.50 -25.54
C ILE A 12 -4.01 15.70 -24.80
N THR A 13 -2.76 16.12 -24.92
CA THR A 13 -1.61 15.48 -24.26
C THR A 13 -0.81 16.50 -23.49
N ALA A 14 -0.24 16.10 -22.37
CA ALA A 14 0.72 16.90 -21.61
C ALA A 14 1.74 16.03 -20.89
N ASP A 15 2.96 16.56 -20.75
CA ASP A 15 4.01 15.96 -19.93
C ASP A 15 4.23 16.79 -18.67
N ARG A 16 4.29 16.12 -17.54
CA ARG A 16 4.53 16.75 -16.24
C ARG A 16 5.70 16.10 -15.53
N THR A 17 6.65 16.91 -15.07
CA THR A 17 7.78 16.48 -14.27
C THR A 17 7.67 17.03 -12.85
N GLY A 18 8.38 16.44 -11.90
CA GLY A 18 8.42 16.94 -10.53
C GLY A 18 9.61 16.40 -9.75
N ASN A 19 9.92 17.09 -8.66
CA ASN A 19 10.94 16.69 -7.70
C ASN A 19 10.31 16.55 -6.32
N GLN A 20 10.78 15.57 -5.54
CA GLN A 20 10.33 15.33 -4.18
C GLN A 20 11.50 15.19 -3.23
N ILE A 21 11.38 15.82 -2.07
CA ILE A 21 12.21 15.55 -0.90
C ILE A 21 11.30 14.98 0.17
N TYR A 22 11.70 13.88 0.79
CA TYR A 22 10.95 13.24 1.86
C TYR A 22 11.89 12.75 2.96
N GLY A 23 11.34 12.57 4.16
CA GLY A 23 12.05 12.00 5.28
C GLY A 23 11.09 11.43 6.31
N THR A 24 11.60 10.49 7.10
CA THR A 24 10.89 9.84 8.20
C THR A 24 11.77 9.78 9.42
N VAL A 25 11.19 10.12 10.57
CA VAL A 25 11.78 9.88 11.88
C VAL A 25 10.85 8.94 12.64
N LYS A 26 11.39 7.79 13.07
CA LYS A 26 10.65 6.78 13.83
C LYS A 26 11.37 6.45 15.13
N LEU A 27 10.62 6.44 16.22
CA LEU A 27 11.05 5.97 17.53
C LEU A 27 10.19 4.78 17.91
N LYS A 28 10.80 3.72 18.41
CA LYS A 28 10.10 2.56 18.99
C LYS A 28 10.87 2.03 20.17
N ASP A 29 10.15 1.39 21.09
CA ASP A 29 10.71 0.67 22.21
C ASP A 29 10.01 -0.68 22.35
N GLU A 30 10.60 -1.60 23.13
CA GLU A 30 10.06 -2.95 23.32
C GLU A 30 10.04 -3.29 24.80
N PHE A 31 8.87 -3.63 25.32
CA PHE A 31 8.66 -4.09 26.69
C PHE A 31 8.24 -5.56 26.70
N ILE A 32 9.12 -6.41 27.23
CA ILE A 32 8.91 -7.85 27.27
C ILE A 32 8.47 -8.27 28.67
N LYS A 33 7.33 -8.94 28.76
CA LYS A 33 6.82 -9.53 30.01
C LYS A 33 6.35 -10.97 29.76
N GLY A 34 7.20 -11.92 30.09
CA GLY A 34 6.92 -13.33 29.84
C GLY A 34 6.82 -13.62 28.34
N LYS A 35 5.63 -14.01 27.89
CA LYS A 35 5.36 -14.30 26.47
C LYS A 35 4.83 -13.10 25.67
N LEU A 36 4.52 -12.02 26.35
CA LEU A 36 3.98 -10.79 25.76
C LEU A 36 5.08 -9.78 25.52
N THR A 37 5.14 -9.26 24.30
CA THR A 37 5.96 -8.09 23.92
C THR A 37 5.04 -6.96 23.51
N LEU A 38 5.19 -5.81 24.16
CA LEU A 38 4.51 -4.56 23.80
C LEU A 38 5.49 -3.63 23.11
N ILE A 39 5.08 -3.04 21.99
CA ILE A 39 5.93 -2.23 21.12
C ILE A 39 5.24 -0.88 20.87
N PRO A 40 5.39 0.11 21.76
CA PRO A 40 4.97 1.47 21.45
C PRO A 40 5.88 2.09 20.40
N SER A 41 5.31 2.90 19.52
CA SER A 41 6.07 3.63 18.52
C SER A 41 5.45 4.98 18.19
N GLY A 42 6.31 5.91 17.82
CA GLY A 42 5.96 7.21 17.27
C GLY A 42 6.71 7.43 15.97
N GLN A 43 6.06 8.02 14.98
CA GLN A 43 6.68 8.30 13.69
C GLN A 43 6.20 9.65 13.17
N PHE A 44 7.12 10.39 12.59
CA PHE A 44 6.83 11.61 11.86
C PHE A 44 7.37 11.50 10.45
N ASP A 45 6.47 11.67 9.47
CA ASP A 45 6.78 11.65 8.05
C ASP A 45 6.60 13.06 7.48
N PHE A 46 7.53 13.49 6.65
CA PHE A 46 7.39 14.72 5.89
C PHE A 46 7.79 14.52 4.44
N ALA A 47 7.08 15.18 3.54
CA ALA A 47 7.42 15.27 2.14
C ALA A 47 7.10 16.65 1.59
N HIS A 48 7.93 17.11 0.65
CA HIS A 48 7.67 18.28 -0.16
C HIS A 48 7.89 17.92 -1.63
N THR A 49 6.81 17.94 -2.40
CA THR A 49 6.83 17.67 -3.84
C THR A 49 6.55 18.95 -4.60
N ILE A 50 7.41 19.27 -5.56
CA ILE A 50 7.21 20.34 -6.52
C ILE A 50 6.90 19.70 -7.86
N LEU A 51 5.66 19.82 -8.30
CA LEU A 51 5.22 19.41 -9.62
C LEU A 51 5.32 20.62 -10.54
N LYS A 52 6.10 20.50 -11.61
CA LYS A 52 6.27 21.58 -12.57
C LYS A 52 4.98 21.87 -13.31
N GLY A 53 4.78 23.14 -13.64
CA GLY A 53 3.71 23.55 -14.53
C GLY A 53 3.82 22.88 -15.89
N TYR A 54 2.72 22.76 -16.57
CA TYR A 54 2.66 22.22 -17.93
C TYR A 54 1.58 22.92 -18.74
N GLN A 55 1.65 22.78 -20.03
CA GLN A 55 0.62 23.22 -20.96
C GLN A 55 0.13 22.02 -21.76
N GLU A 56 -1.16 21.86 -21.83
CA GLU A 56 -1.82 20.87 -22.68
C GLU A 56 -1.76 21.30 -24.16
N SER A 57 -1.70 20.33 -25.04
CA SER A 57 -1.81 20.56 -26.48
C SER A 57 -3.24 20.92 -26.88
N GLY A 58 -3.40 21.73 -27.92
CA GLY A 58 -4.70 22.11 -28.46
C GLY A 58 -5.32 23.35 -27.80
N ASN A 59 -6.31 23.94 -28.49
CA ASN A 59 -6.94 25.21 -28.07
C ASN A 59 -7.81 25.05 -26.82
N ALA A 60 -8.47 23.91 -26.66
CA ALA A 60 -9.25 23.59 -25.46
C ALA A 60 -8.41 23.14 -24.25
N GLY A 61 -7.09 23.13 -24.38
CA GLY A 61 -6.17 22.75 -23.33
C GLY A 61 -6.07 23.79 -22.20
N ILE A 62 -5.44 23.35 -21.10
CA ILE A 62 -5.16 24.21 -19.94
C ILE A 62 -3.65 24.44 -19.76
N ILE A 63 -3.32 25.55 -19.16
CA ILE A 63 -1.98 25.86 -18.68
C ILE A 63 -2.02 25.75 -17.16
N VAL A 64 -1.26 24.83 -16.61
CA VAL A 64 -1.19 24.58 -15.17
C VAL A 64 0.12 25.16 -14.63
N ASN A 65 0.06 25.89 -13.53
CA ASN A 65 1.22 26.44 -12.87
C ASN A 65 1.97 25.37 -12.04
N ASP A 66 3.16 25.71 -11.56
CA ASP A 66 3.87 24.90 -10.57
C ASP A 66 2.96 24.65 -9.36
N GLN A 67 2.93 23.42 -8.89
CA GLN A 67 2.14 22.99 -7.74
C GLN A 67 3.06 22.47 -6.64
N HIS A 68 2.85 22.97 -5.43
CA HIS A 68 3.56 22.53 -4.25
C HIS A 68 2.65 21.64 -3.41
N VAL A 69 3.03 20.39 -3.24
CA VAL A 69 2.35 19.43 -2.39
C VAL A 69 3.20 19.18 -1.16
N ARG A 70 2.64 19.44 0.02
CA ARG A 70 3.29 19.16 1.30
C ARG A 70 2.53 18.04 1.97
N THR A 71 3.28 17.12 2.58
CA THR A 71 2.74 16.04 3.41
C THR A 71 3.49 16.06 4.74
N ARG A 72 2.74 16.10 5.83
CA ARG A 72 3.26 15.94 7.18
C ARG A 72 2.31 15.05 7.94
N ASN A 73 2.79 13.88 8.35
CA ASN A 73 2.00 12.88 9.06
C ASN A 73 2.66 12.57 10.40
N PHE A 74 1.86 12.55 11.43
CA PHE A 74 2.25 12.01 12.74
C PHE A 74 1.52 10.70 12.97
N ARG A 75 2.26 9.68 13.43
CA ARG A 75 1.72 8.36 13.76
C ARG A 75 2.10 8.00 15.18
N ALA A 76 1.15 7.51 15.94
CA ALA A 76 1.38 6.92 17.26
C ALA A 76 0.75 5.53 17.29
N ALA A 77 1.53 4.52 17.67
CA ALA A 77 1.05 3.15 17.66
C ALA A 77 1.49 2.38 18.91
N ILE A 78 0.69 1.40 19.27
CA ILE A 78 1.06 0.32 20.16
C ILE A 78 0.77 -1.00 19.49
N ALA A 79 1.79 -1.86 19.38
CA ALA A 79 1.64 -3.23 18.94
C ALA A 79 1.87 -4.17 20.12
N ALA A 80 1.20 -5.32 20.09
CA ALA A 80 1.36 -6.40 21.04
C ALA A 80 1.59 -7.70 20.29
N VAL A 81 2.60 -8.46 20.69
CA VAL A 81 2.88 -9.80 20.17
C VAL A 81 2.95 -10.75 21.36
N GLU A 82 2.19 -11.82 21.30
CA GLU A 82 2.25 -12.89 22.31
C GLU A 82 2.71 -14.19 21.66
N ASP A 83 3.85 -14.71 22.15
CA ASP A 83 4.43 -15.97 21.69
C ASP A 83 3.94 -17.12 22.57
N LEU A 84 3.01 -17.91 22.03
CA LEU A 84 2.43 -19.08 22.68
C LEU A 84 2.98 -20.39 22.10
N SER A 85 4.12 -20.31 21.41
CA SER A 85 4.78 -21.45 20.79
C SER A 85 5.08 -22.58 21.77
N LYS A 86 4.99 -23.81 21.29
CA LYS A 86 5.31 -25.03 22.02
C LYS A 86 6.39 -25.80 21.24
N LYS A 87 6.90 -26.90 21.83
CA LYS A 87 7.95 -27.71 21.22
C LYS A 87 7.64 -28.17 19.78
N ASN A 88 6.36 -28.42 19.49
CA ASN A 88 5.91 -29.01 18.23
C ASN A 88 5.25 -28.03 17.25
N TYR A 89 5.09 -26.76 17.62
CA TYR A 89 4.55 -25.76 16.72
C TYR A 89 4.89 -24.34 17.21
N SER A 90 5.01 -23.39 16.30
CA SER A 90 5.07 -21.97 16.61
C SER A 90 3.65 -21.39 16.50
N PHE A 91 3.21 -20.72 17.54
CA PHE A 91 1.95 -19.99 17.54
C PHE A 91 2.16 -18.61 18.12
N LYS A 92 1.90 -17.60 17.32
CA LYS A 92 1.94 -16.20 17.74
C LYS A 92 0.62 -15.53 17.45
N ARG A 93 0.18 -14.70 18.34
CA ARG A 93 -0.92 -13.77 18.09
C ARG A 93 -0.41 -12.35 18.23
N HIS A 94 -0.88 -11.47 17.40
CA HIS A 94 -0.46 -10.09 17.40
C HIS A 94 -1.65 -9.16 17.17
N GLY A 95 -1.46 -7.93 17.58
CA GLY A 95 -2.40 -6.85 17.31
C GLY A 95 -1.68 -5.52 17.35
N LYS A 96 -2.22 -4.54 16.65
CA LYS A 96 -1.70 -3.18 16.58
C LYS A 96 -2.87 -2.20 16.53
N ILE A 97 -2.72 -1.11 17.26
CA ILE A 97 -3.57 0.07 17.10
C ILE A 97 -2.66 1.23 16.76
N GLU A 98 -2.97 1.95 15.70
CA GLU A 98 -2.20 3.08 15.20
C GLU A 98 -3.12 4.25 14.90
N TYR A 99 -2.85 5.38 15.51
CA TYR A 99 -3.47 6.65 15.18
C TYR A 99 -2.57 7.43 14.23
N ILE A 100 -3.18 7.99 13.17
CA ILE A 100 -2.50 8.77 12.15
C ILE A 100 -3.18 10.14 12.07
N ALA A 101 -2.39 11.21 12.25
CA ALA A 101 -2.82 12.58 12.00
C ALA A 101 -2.13 13.13 10.76
N GLU A 102 -2.91 13.48 9.75
CA GLU A 102 -2.43 14.15 8.53
C GLU A 102 -2.50 15.67 8.73
N LEU A 103 -1.34 16.30 8.95
CA LEU A 103 -1.25 17.72 9.27
C LEU A 103 -1.35 18.61 8.03
N ASP A 104 -0.96 18.10 6.87
CA ASP A 104 -1.07 18.77 5.56
C ASP A 104 -1.78 17.84 4.57
N ARG A 105 -2.96 18.22 4.13
CA ARG A 105 -3.77 17.43 3.19
C ARG A 105 -4.29 18.24 2.02
N SER A 106 -3.79 19.44 1.83
CA SER A 106 -4.27 20.30 0.77
C SER A 106 -3.16 20.80 -0.13
N SER A 107 -3.48 20.95 -1.40
CA SER A 107 -2.59 21.53 -2.38
C SER A 107 -3.37 22.46 -3.32
N ASN A 108 -2.84 23.65 -3.56
CA ASN A 108 -3.45 24.59 -4.48
C ASN A 108 -3.09 24.23 -5.93
N PHE A 109 -4.11 24.13 -6.75
CA PHE A 109 -4.02 23.86 -8.18
C PHE A 109 -4.50 25.09 -8.96
N LYS A 110 -3.56 25.78 -9.65
CA LYS A 110 -3.84 27.00 -10.41
C LYS A 110 -3.69 26.74 -11.89
N TYR A 111 -4.72 27.10 -12.65
CA TYR A 111 -4.70 26.93 -14.10
C TYR A 111 -5.44 28.05 -14.85
N THR A 112 -5.18 28.14 -16.14
CA THR A 112 -5.85 29.02 -17.11
C THR A 112 -6.13 28.23 -18.38
N TYR A 113 -7.12 28.63 -19.17
CA TYR A 113 -7.28 28.06 -20.51
C TYR A 113 -6.23 28.61 -21.48
N VAL A 114 -5.84 27.80 -22.47
CA VAL A 114 -4.89 28.21 -23.51
C VAL A 114 -5.47 29.35 -24.32
N GLU A 115 -6.76 29.31 -24.66
CA GLU A 115 -7.46 30.31 -25.45
C GLU A 115 -7.73 31.63 -24.67
N ASP A 116 -7.97 31.53 -23.36
CA ASP A 116 -8.26 32.70 -22.52
C ASP A 116 -7.40 32.70 -21.25
N LYS A 117 -6.27 33.38 -21.33
CA LYS A 117 -5.33 33.55 -20.21
C LYS A 117 -5.74 34.62 -19.20
N SER A 118 -6.81 35.37 -19.48
CA SER A 118 -7.30 36.43 -18.59
C SER A 118 -8.03 35.84 -17.37
N VAL A 119 -8.71 34.71 -17.54
CA VAL A 119 -9.43 34.01 -16.50
C VAL A 119 -8.51 33.01 -15.79
N LYS A 120 -8.30 33.23 -14.49
CA LYS A 120 -7.46 32.38 -13.62
C LYS A 120 -8.35 31.57 -12.69
N PHE A 121 -8.11 30.27 -12.67
CA PHE A 121 -8.77 29.34 -11.78
C PHE A 121 -7.80 28.95 -10.65
N ASN A 122 -8.34 28.79 -9.45
CA ASN A 122 -7.59 28.35 -8.29
C ASN A 122 -8.45 27.38 -7.49
N ASP A 123 -8.11 26.11 -7.55
CA ASP A 123 -8.77 25.05 -6.83
C ASP A 123 -7.87 24.51 -5.71
N THR A 124 -8.47 24.09 -4.62
CA THR A 124 -7.77 23.43 -3.52
C THR A 124 -8.10 21.95 -3.55
N LEU A 125 -7.11 21.13 -3.82
CA LEU A 125 -7.24 19.69 -3.77
C LEU A 125 -7.02 19.22 -2.32
N HIS A 126 -7.97 18.45 -1.80
CA HIS A 126 -7.86 17.80 -0.50
C HIS A 126 -7.62 16.31 -0.69
N THR A 127 -6.73 15.74 0.10
CA THR A 127 -6.39 14.31 0.07
C THR A 127 -6.61 13.70 1.45
N GLY A 128 -7.28 12.53 1.49
CA GLY A 128 -7.45 11.74 2.71
C GLY A 128 -8.30 12.40 3.81
N ALA A 129 -8.34 11.74 4.95
CA ALA A 129 -8.94 12.24 6.19
C ALA A 129 -7.87 12.84 7.10
N LEU A 130 -8.23 13.86 7.90
CA LEU A 130 -7.31 14.48 8.84
C LEU A 130 -6.85 13.50 9.92
N HIS A 131 -7.74 12.60 10.34
CA HIS A 131 -7.51 11.63 11.39
C HIS A 131 -7.91 10.23 10.93
N ASN A 132 -7.03 9.27 11.14
CA ASN A 132 -7.25 7.86 10.83
C ASN A 132 -6.87 7.01 12.04
N LEU A 133 -7.60 5.92 12.25
CA LEU A 133 -7.29 4.89 13.24
C LEU A 133 -7.17 3.55 12.51
N ASN A 134 -5.99 2.95 12.56
CA ASN A 134 -5.77 1.60 12.06
C ASN A 134 -5.78 0.61 13.22
N ALA A 135 -6.56 -0.45 13.09
CA ALA A 135 -6.56 -1.58 14.01
C ALA A 135 -6.26 -2.86 13.24
N GLU A 136 -5.29 -3.62 13.71
CA GLU A 136 -4.84 -4.88 13.13
C GLU A 136 -4.88 -5.96 14.19
N VAL A 137 -5.35 -7.14 13.83
CA VAL A 137 -5.25 -8.37 14.65
C VAL A 137 -4.84 -9.52 13.75
N GLY A 138 -3.97 -10.40 14.26
CA GLY A 138 -3.52 -11.53 13.47
C GLY A 138 -3.02 -12.70 14.31
N VAL A 139 -2.89 -13.82 13.60
CA VAL A 139 -2.32 -15.07 14.14
C VAL A 139 -1.37 -15.68 13.12
N ASP A 140 -0.24 -16.18 13.62
CA ASP A 140 0.76 -16.92 12.86
C ASP A 140 0.92 -18.31 13.47
N ILE A 141 0.74 -19.34 12.66
CA ILE A 141 0.89 -20.75 13.06
C ILE A 141 1.88 -21.40 12.11
N ILE A 142 2.96 -21.97 12.65
CA ILE A 142 3.94 -22.71 11.87
C ILE A 142 4.08 -24.12 12.49
N PHE A 143 3.80 -25.13 11.69
CA PHE A 143 3.86 -26.53 12.07
C PHE A 143 5.22 -27.17 11.70
N PRO A 144 5.68 -28.19 12.45
CA PRO A 144 6.93 -28.87 12.16
C PRO A 144 6.98 -29.55 10.80
N GLU A 145 5.81 -29.96 10.30
CA GLU A 145 5.65 -30.61 9.00
C GLU A 145 5.70 -29.61 7.82
N HIS A 146 6.31 -28.45 8.05
CA HIS A 146 6.52 -27.42 7.00
C HIS A 146 5.26 -26.72 6.52
N TYR A 147 4.16 -26.76 7.27
CA TYR A 147 2.96 -25.97 7.01
C TYR A 147 2.97 -24.65 7.79
N SER A 148 2.47 -23.60 7.19
CA SER A 148 2.25 -22.32 7.85
C SER A 148 0.87 -21.76 7.53
N ILE A 149 0.28 -21.06 8.50
CA ILE A 149 -0.99 -20.34 8.37
C ILE A 149 -0.79 -18.95 8.95
N PHE A 150 -1.12 -17.93 8.19
CA PHE A 150 -1.12 -16.54 8.61
C PHE A 150 -2.50 -15.96 8.33
N ILE A 151 -3.10 -15.34 9.32
CA ILE A 151 -4.39 -14.66 9.19
C ILE A 151 -4.25 -13.29 9.82
N ILE A 152 -4.53 -12.24 9.06
CA ILE A 152 -4.48 -10.86 9.50
C ILE A 152 -5.77 -10.18 9.07
N TYR A 153 -6.43 -9.52 9.99
CA TYR A 153 -7.52 -8.60 9.73
C TYR A 153 -7.10 -7.20 10.11
N GLU A 154 -7.31 -6.26 9.21
CA GLU A 154 -7.02 -4.85 9.40
C GLU A 154 -8.27 -4.02 9.13
N ARG A 155 -8.51 -3.04 9.99
CA ARG A 155 -9.51 -2.00 9.78
C ARG A 155 -8.86 -0.64 9.81
N ASN A 156 -9.04 0.12 8.76
CA ASN A 156 -8.68 1.52 8.67
C ASN A 156 -9.95 2.36 8.81
N GLN A 157 -10.07 3.11 9.90
CA GLN A 157 -11.17 4.02 10.18
C GLN A 157 -10.71 5.46 9.91
N ALA A 158 -11.10 6.01 8.78
CA ALA A 158 -10.98 7.43 8.49
C ALA A 158 -12.18 8.17 9.11
N PHE A 159 -11.93 9.07 10.07
CA PHE A 159 -13.02 9.68 10.85
C PHE A 159 -13.96 10.55 10.01
N GLU A 160 -13.50 11.05 8.86
CA GLU A 160 -14.28 11.95 8.01
C GLU A 160 -14.89 11.23 6.80
N THR A 161 -14.34 10.11 6.35
CA THR A 161 -14.70 9.49 5.06
C THR A 161 -15.17 8.04 5.16
N GLY A 162 -15.16 7.44 6.36
CA GLY A 162 -15.65 6.07 6.58
C GLY A 162 -14.54 5.09 6.92
N HIS A 163 -14.68 3.84 6.55
CA HIS A 163 -13.71 2.80 6.87
C HIS A 163 -13.46 1.87 5.68
N THR A 164 -12.32 1.20 5.74
CA THR A 164 -12.00 0.05 4.89
C THR A 164 -11.56 -1.10 5.77
N ASP A 165 -12.02 -2.29 5.46
CA ASP A 165 -11.64 -3.54 6.12
C ASP A 165 -10.79 -4.35 5.14
N ASN A 166 -9.71 -4.95 5.61
CA ASN A 166 -8.84 -5.78 4.80
C ASN A 166 -8.61 -7.12 5.51
N LEU A 167 -8.72 -8.20 4.77
CA LEU A 167 -8.42 -9.55 5.23
C LEU A 167 -7.25 -10.11 4.43
N TYR A 168 -6.26 -10.63 5.14
CA TYR A 168 -5.16 -11.39 4.57
C TYR A 168 -5.13 -12.78 5.18
N VAL A 169 -5.16 -13.80 4.33
CA VAL A 169 -4.98 -15.21 4.72
C VAL A 169 -3.90 -15.80 3.84
N ALA A 170 -2.87 -16.37 4.44
CA ALA A 170 -1.84 -17.09 3.71
C ALA A 170 -1.68 -18.50 4.27
N LEU A 171 -1.63 -19.47 3.38
CA LEU A 171 -1.32 -20.86 3.64
C LEU A 171 -0.02 -21.20 2.92
N GLY A 172 0.98 -21.68 3.65
CA GLY A 172 2.28 -22.04 3.10
C GLY A 172 2.58 -23.53 3.32
N TYR A 173 3.28 -24.12 2.37
CA TYR A 173 3.81 -25.48 2.47
C TYR A 173 5.20 -25.58 1.86
N LEU A 174 6.14 -26.12 2.60
CA LEU A 174 7.52 -26.34 2.20
C LEU A 174 7.79 -27.85 2.06
N PRO A 175 7.40 -28.49 0.93
CA PRO A 175 7.61 -29.94 0.74
C PRO A 175 9.08 -30.33 0.80
N HIS A 176 9.95 -29.46 0.33
CA HIS A 176 11.41 -29.58 0.35
C HIS A 176 12.05 -28.23 0.65
N LYS A 177 13.33 -28.20 0.97
CA LYS A 177 14.07 -26.96 1.27
C LYS A 177 14.17 -26.00 0.09
N ASP A 178 14.03 -26.50 -1.12
CA ASP A 178 14.13 -25.81 -2.39
C ASP A 178 12.77 -25.50 -3.03
N THR A 179 11.67 -25.88 -2.39
CA THR A 179 10.33 -25.74 -2.96
C THR A 179 9.38 -25.14 -1.93
N GLU A 180 8.72 -24.06 -2.30
CA GLU A 180 7.67 -23.39 -1.52
C GLU A 180 6.38 -23.37 -2.33
N ILE A 181 5.27 -23.68 -1.69
CA ILE A 181 3.93 -23.57 -2.23
C ILE A 181 3.16 -22.63 -1.31
N ALA A 182 2.62 -21.56 -1.85
CA ALA A 182 1.83 -20.59 -1.11
C ALA A 182 0.46 -20.38 -1.77
N PHE A 183 -0.54 -20.17 -0.92
CA PHE A 183 -1.85 -19.70 -1.34
C PHE A 183 -2.24 -18.52 -0.46
N THR A 184 -2.57 -17.39 -1.06
CA THR A 184 -2.98 -16.20 -0.34
C THR A 184 -4.34 -15.72 -0.80
N ILE A 185 -5.09 -15.14 0.13
CA ILE A 185 -6.30 -14.34 -0.14
C ILE A 185 -6.05 -12.99 0.50
N ASN A 186 -6.22 -11.93 -0.25
CA ASN A 186 -6.02 -10.58 0.23
C ASN A 186 -7.03 -9.63 -0.39
N GLY A 187 -7.54 -8.71 0.40
CA GLY A 187 -8.40 -7.65 -0.10
C GLY A 187 -9.44 -7.17 0.90
N SER A 188 -10.23 -6.23 0.45
CA SER A 188 -11.35 -5.64 1.18
C SER A 188 -12.68 -5.93 0.45
N GLU A 189 -13.18 -4.98 -0.32
CA GLU A 189 -14.37 -5.16 -1.17
C GLU A 189 -14.10 -6.10 -2.35
N ASN A 190 -12.86 -6.08 -2.86
CA ASN A 190 -12.39 -7.02 -3.88
C ASN A 190 -11.39 -7.97 -3.23
N LEU A 191 -11.69 -9.26 -3.25
CA LEU A 191 -10.82 -10.31 -2.73
C LEU A 191 -10.01 -10.90 -3.88
N MET A 192 -8.69 -10.72 -3.81
CA MET A 192 -7.73 -11.33 -4.72
C MET A 192 -7.20 -12.61 -4.11
N SER A 193 -7.09 -13.66 -4.89
CA SER A 193 -6.37 -14.87 -4.53
C SER A 193 -5.11 -15.03 -5.36
N GLU A 194 -4.07 -15.53 -4.75
CA GLU A 194 -2.80 -15.82 -5.39
C GLU A 194 -2.36 -17.23 -5.01
N PHE A 195 -2.00 -18.01 -6.01
CA PHE A 195 -1.35 -19.30 -5.83
C PHE A 195 0.05 -19.23 -6.43
N GLU A 196 1.05 -19.47 -5.60
CA GLU A 196 2.45 -19.43 -5.98
C GLU A 196 3.13 -20.78 -5.75
N ILE A 197 3.94 -21.21 -6.72
CA ILE A 197 4.92 -22.28 -6.53
C ILE A 197 6.28 -21.66 -6.85
N LYS A 198 7.16 -21.66 -5.85
CA LYS A 198 8.54 -21.22 -5.99
C LYS A 198 9.47 -22.41 -5.84
N LYS A 199 10.44 -22.56 -6.76
CA LYS A 199 11.46 -23.61 -6.70
C LYS A 199 12.84 -23.04 -6.98
N ASP A 200 13.80 -23.27 -6.06
CA ASP A 200 15.20 -23.02 -6.32
C ASP A 200 15.79 -24.15 -7.20
N ILE A 201 16.43 -23.77 -8.29
CA ILE A 201 17.14 -24.69 -9.19
C ILE A 201 18.55 -24.14 -9.37
N ASN A 202 19.48 -24.60 -8.51
CA ASN A 202 20.89 -24.23 -8.58
C ASN A 202 21.17 -22.72 -8.51
N GLY A 203 20.46 -22.00 -7.62
CA GLY A 203 20.58 -20.55 -7.45
C GLY A 203 19.76 -19.72 -8.44
N PHE A 204 18.80 -20.37 -9.10
CA PHE A 204 17.74 -19.69 -9.86
C PHE A 204 16.39 -20.00 -9.23
N ASP A 205 15.63 -18.97 -8.89
CA ASP A 205 14.25 -19.10 -8.47
C ASP A 205 13.34 -19.21 -9.69
N LEU A 206 12.72 -20.36 -9.89
CA LEU A 206 11.62 -20.54 -10.81
C LEU A 206 10.30 -20.31 -10.05
N ILE A 207 9.52 -19.32 -10.46
CA ILE A 207 8.27 -18.95 -9.82
C ILE A 207 7.15 -19.14 -10.83
N PHE A 208 6.15 -19.92 -10.46
CA PHE A 208 4.85 -19.97 -11.14
C PHE A 208 3.82 -19.28 -10.26
N ASN A 209 3.09 -18.34 -10.82
CA ASN A 209 2.08 -17.57 -10.11
C ASN A 209 0.76 -17.58 -10.88
N LEU A 210 -0.34 -17.73 -10.14
CA LEU A 210 -1.71 -17.65 -10.64
C LEU A 210 -2.53 -16.73 -9.75
N ASN A 211 -3.00 -15.62 -10.31
CA ASN A 211 -3.84 -14.63 -9.64
C ASN A 211 -5.28 -14.70 -10.14
N ASP A 212 -6.24 -14.57 -9.24
CA ASP A 212 -7.66 -14.52 -9.57
C ASP A 212 -8.40 -13.50 -8.70
N ASP A 213 -9.29 -12.71 -9.27
CA ASP A 213 -10.22 -11.86 -8.54
C ASP A 213 -11.45 -12.70 -8.14
N LEU A 214 -11.54 -13.06 -6.86
CA LEU A 214 -12.64 -13.89 -6.33
C LEU A 214 -14.00 -13.19 -6.34
N THR A 215 -14.03 -11.86 -6.48
CA THR A 215 -15.28 -11.08 -6.54
C THR A 215 -15.81 -10.92 -7.95
N ARG A 216 -14.95 -11.09 -8.96
CA ARG A 216 -15.28 -10.98 -10.40
C ARG A 216 -14.92 -12.28 -11.12
N PHE A 217 -15.63 -13.34 -10.82
CA PHE A 217 -15.35 -14.64 -11.43
C PHE A 217 -15.20 -14.56 -12.95
N GLY A 218 -13.97 -14.72 -13.42
CA GLY A 218 -13.64 -14.92 -14.81
C GLY A 218 -12.99 -13.77 -15.58
N ASP A 219 -12.97 -12.54 -15.04
CA ASP A 219 -12.52 -11.36 -15.81
C ASP A 219 -11.08 -10.91 -15.53
N ALA A 220 -10.40 -11.43 -14.51
CA ALA A 220 -9.06 -10.96 -14.11
C ALA A 220 -8.14 -12.11 -13.67
N ARG A 221 -8.08 -13.20 -14.47
CA ARG A 221 -7.10 -14.26 -14.23
C ARG A 221 -5.80 -13.93 -14.91
N GLU A 222 -4.73 -13.93 -14.13
CA GLU A 222 -3.37 -13.77 -14.63
C GLU A 222 -2.54 -14.98 -14.22
N ALA A 223 -1.79 -15.54 -15.16
CA ALA A 223 -0.80 -16.57 -14.88
C ALA A 223 0.53 -16.16 -15.51
N TYR A 224 1.60 -16.25 -14.75
CA TYR A 224 2.94 -15.98 -15.28
C TYR A 224 3.97 -16.94 -14.69
N ILE A 225 5.08 -17.05 -15.42
CA ILE A 225 6.27 -17.79 -15.00
C ILE A 225 7.43 -16.79 -14.98
N GLU A 226 8.15 -16.75 -13.90
CA GLU A 226 9.31 -15.89 -13.70
C GLU A 226 10.54 -16.70 -13.36
N LEU A 227 11.70 -16.31 -13.88
CA LEU A 227 12.99 -16.90 -13.55
C LEU A 227 13.91 -15.81 -13.04
N ASN A 228 14.24 -15.88 -11.76
CA ASN A 228 15.12 -14.92 -11.08
C ASN A 228 16.43 -15.56 -10.71
N LYS A 229 17.54 -14.84 -10.87
CA LYS A 229 18.83 -15.26 -10.36
C LYS A 229 19.05 -14.68 -8.97
N VAL A 230 19.31 -15.55 -8.00
CA VAL A 230 19.69 -15.16 -6.64
C VAL A 230 21.21 -15.03 -6.59
N PHE A 231 21.70 -13.85 -6.19
CA PHE A 231 23.14 -13.55 -6.07
C PHE A 231 23.60 -13.61 -4.62
#